data_56e1286142c743020197baecdc109507
#
_entry.id   56e1286142c743020197baecdc109507
#
_cell.length_a   1.000
_cell.length_b   1.000
_cell.length_c   1.000
_cell.angle_alpha   90.00
_cell.angle_beta   90.00
_cell.angle_gamma   90.00
#
_symmetry.space_group_name_H-M   'P 1'
#
loop_
_entity.id
_entity.type
_entity.pdbx_description
1 polymer ?
#
loop_
_entity_poly.entity_id
_entity_poly.type
_entity_poly.pdbx_seq_one_letter_code
_entity_poly.pdbx_strand_id
1 'polypeptide(L)'
;MFILSLPAMASFNDLLESVSDETGVPTEIIKAVCTHESQSYHNGKRQPWPWTLNIGGKGLWFKTKHSAVAYAELELMDGTEPVKLDVGMCQINWYWHGNEFASVGELMDPRANIQYAANHLKDLKKGKSWEYAIGAYHSPSNQVRAKKYASAVLSSF
;
A
#
# COMPACT_ATOMS: atom_id res chain seq x y z
N MET A 1 2.44 11.12 -31.62
CA MET A 1 1.25 10.94 -30.77
C MET A 1 1.37 9.56 -30.13
N PHE A 2 1.99 9.48 -28.95
CA PHE A 2 2.09 8.21 -28.21
C PHE A 2 0.80 8.04 -27.41
N ILE A 3 -0.02 7.10 -27.83
CA ILE A 3 -1.16 6.61 -27.06
C ILE A 3 -0.55 5.86 -25.87
N LEU A 4 -0.60 6.46 -24.69
CA LEU A 4 -0.36 5.75 -23.45
C LEU A 4 -1.48 4.74 -23.28
N SER A 5 -1.21 3.55 -23.76
CA SER A 5 -2.06 2.38 -23.64
C SER A 5 -2.29 2.04 -22.17
N LEU A 6 -3.50 1.66 -21.85
CA LEU A 6 -4.00 1.05 -20.65
C LEU A 6 -3.45 -0.40 -20.44
N PRO A 7 -2.26 -0.60 -19.88
CA PRO A 7 -1.90 -1.94 -19.35
C PRO A 7 -1.90 -1.98 -17.83
N ALA A 8 -2.15 -0.85 -17.12
CA ALA A 8 -1.95 -0.79 -15.68
C ALA A 8 -2.93 -1.67 -14.87
N MET A 9 -4.17 -1.86 -15.34
CA MET A 9 -5.15 -2.65 -14.57
C MET A 9 -5.00 -4.16 -14.78
N ALA A 10 -4.70 -4.61 -15.98
CA ALA A 10 -4.39 -6.02 -16.24
C ALA A 10 -3.11 -6.43 -15.52
N SER A 11 -2.07 -5.59 -15.55
CA SER A 11 -0.82 -5.86 -14.85
C SER A 11 -0.97 -5.84 -13.32
N PHE A 12 -1.88 -5.03 -12.78
CA PHE A 12 -2.16 -5.03 -11.35
C PHE A 12 -2.83 -6.33 -10.88
N ASN A 13 -3.82 -6.82 -11.60
CA ASN A 13 -4.45 -8.11 -11.29
C ASN A 13 -3.44 -9.26 -11.43
N ASP A 14 -2.61 -9.26 -12.46
CA ASP A 14 -1.55 -10.26 -12.64
C ASP A 14 -0.54 -10.24 -11.48
N LEU A 15 -0.17 -9.06 -11.00
CA LEU A 15 0.69 -8.90 -9.83
C LEU A 15 0.02 -9.43 -8.55
N LEU A 16 -1.27 -9.15 -8.35
CA LEU A 16 -2.02 -9.65 -7.21
C LEU A 16 -2.08 -11.18 -7.20
N GLU A 17 -2.38 -11.79 -8.35
CA GLU A 17 -2.43 -13.24 -8.49
C GLU A 17 -1.06 -13.86 -8.19
N SER A 18 0.00 -13.33 -8.80
CA SER A 18 1.36 -13.81 -8.55
C SER A 18 1.78 -13.71 -7.08
N VAL A 19 1.49 -12.58 -6.43
CA VAL A 19 1.81 -12.39 -5.01
C VAL A 19 0.94 -13.29 -4.12
N SER A 20 -0.33 -13.46 -4.46
CA SER A 20 -1.23 -14.40 -3.76
C SER A 20 -0.70 -15.82 -3.83
N ASP A 21 -0.28 -16.29 -4.99
CA ASP A 21 0.29 -17.62 -5.19
C ASP A 21 1.57 -17.84 -4.37
N GLU A 22 2.44 -16.83 -4.32
CA GLU A 22 3.70 -16.89 -3.57
C GLU A 22 3.52 -16.83 -2.06
N THR A 23 2.57 -16.03 -1.58
CA THR A 23 2.39 -15.75 -0.14
C THR A 23 1.31 -16.57 0.53
N GLY A 24 0.34 -17.07 -0.23
CA GLY A 24 -0.87 -17.72 0.27
C GLY A 24 -1.90 -16.74 0.84
N VAL A 25 -1.71 -15.44 0.64
CA VAL A 25 -2.70 -14.41 1.04
C VAL A 25 -3.72 -14.25 -0.08
N PRO A 26 -5.04 -14.35 0.21
CA PRO A 26 -6.06 -14.20 -0.84
C PRO A 26 -5.96 -12.88 -1.59
N THR A 27 -6.10 -12.91 -2.91
CA THR A 27 -6.03 -11.74 -3.80
C THR A 27 -6.98 -10.63 -3.36
N GLU A 28 -8.20 -10.99 -2.99
CA GLU A 28 -9.22 -10.04 -2.53
C GLU A 28 -8.81 -9.30 -1.25
N ILE A 29 -8.09 -9.95 -0.33
CA ILE A 29 -7.59 -9.32 0.89
C ILE A 29 -6.50 -8.29 0.57
N ILE A 30 -5.52 -8.66 -0.25
CA ILE A 30 -4.44 -7.77 -0.67
C ILE A 30 -5.04 -6.57 -1.42
N LYS A 31 -5.93 -6.85 -2.37
CA LYS A 31 -6.59 -5.82 -3.18
C LYS A 31 -7.38 -4.83 -2.33
N ALA A 32 -8.18 -5.34 -1.39
CA ALA A 32 -9.00 -4.50 -0.53
C ALA A 32 -8.15 -3.57 0.34
N VAL A 33 -7.10 -4.09 0.97
CA VAL A 33 -6.19 -3.28 1.80
C VAL A 33 -5.50 -2.21 0.95
N CYS A 34 -4.85 -2.59 -0.15
CA CYS A 34 -4.11 -1.61 -0.97
C CYS A 34 -5.02 -0.59 -1.66
N THR A 35 -6.25 -0.97 -2.03
CA THR A 35 -7.24 -0.03 -2.56
C THR A 35 -7.69 0.98 -1.49
N HIS A 36 -7.94 0.49 -0.28
CA HIS A 36 -8.33 1.35 0.84
C HIS A 36 -7.18 2.29 1.26
N GLU A 37 -5.97 1.77 1.34
CA GLU A 37 -4.78 2.54 1.73
C GLU A 37 -4.42 3.63 0.72
N SER A 38 -4.45 3.34 -0.56
CA SER A 38 -4.09 4.32 -1.58
C SER A 38 -5.09 5.49 -1.67
N GLN A 39 -6.34 5.30 -1.26
CA GLN A 39 -7.42 6.30 -1.29
C GLN A 39 -7.56 7.06 -2.60
N SER A 40 -7.06 6.49 -3.68
CA SER A 40 -7.11 7.08 -5.01
C SER A 40 -8.47 6.86 -5.66
N TYR A 41 -8.97 7.90 -6.33
CA TYR A 41 -10.19 7.84 -7.14
C TYR A 41 -9.84 8.01 -8.61
N HIS A 42 -10.32 7.11 -9.44
CA HIS A 42 -10.20 7.20 -10.88
C HIS A 42 -11.54 6.86 -11.52
N ASN A 43 -12.06 7.73 -12.38
CA ASN A 43 -13.39 7.58 -12.99
C ASN A 43 -14.51 7.30 -11.97
N GLY A 44 -14.48 7.98 -10.82
CA GLY A 44 -15.47 7.85 -9.75
C GLY A 44 -15.41 6.57 -8.92
N LYS A 45 -14.39 5.73 -9.12
CA LYS A 45 -14.16 4.50 -8.36
C LYS A 45 -12.84 4.57 -7.59
N ARG A 46 -12.82 3.99 -6.39
CA ARG A 46 -11.57 3.75 -5.67
C ARG A 46 -10.74 2.72 -6.42
N GLN A 47 -9.48 3.07 -6.67
CA GLN A 47 -8.51 2.19 -7.30
C GLN A 47 -7.17 2.32 -6.60
N PRO A 48 -6.39 1.24 -6.49
CA PRO A 48 -5.02 1.33 -6.00
C PRO A 48 -4.18 2.14 -6.98
N TRP A 49 -3.39 3.07 -6.45
CA TRP A 49 -2.50 3.90 -7.25
C TRP A 49 -1.05 3.70 -6.78
N PRO A 50 -0.14 3.23 -7.66
CA PRO A 50 1.21 2.87 -7.24
C PRO A 50 2.05 4.04 -6.76
N TRP A 51 1.86 5.22 -7.34
CA TRP A 51 2.66 6.42 -7.04
C TRP A 51 1.98 7.28 -5.97
N THR A 52 1.61 6.63 -4.86
CA THR A 52 0.95 7.25 -3.71
C THR A 52 1.94 7.45 -2.57
N LEU A 53 1.91 8.64 -1.98
CA LEU A 53 2.57 8.96 -0.72
C LEU A 53 1.53 9.48 0.27
N ASN A 54 1.76 9.26 1.55
CA ASN A 54 1.14 10.02 2.62
C ASN A 54 2.24 10.62 3.48
N ILE A 55 2.16 11.91 3.70
CA ILE A 55 3.15 12.64 4.51
C ILE A 55 2.40 13.42 5.58
N GLY A 56 2.55 12.98 6.83
CA GLY A 56 1.91 13.62 7.98
C GLY A 56 0.38 13.65 7.90
N GLY A 57 -0.24 12.64 7.29
CA GLY A 57 -1.69 12.54 7.11
C GLY A 57 -2.22 13.14 5.81
N LYS A 58 -1.33 13.73 4.97
CA LYS A 58 -1.70 14.30 3.68
C LYS A 58 -1.39 13.32 2.55
N GLY A 59 -2.43 12.83 1.86
CA GLY A 59 -2.30 11.98 0.68
C GLY A 59 -1.84 12.77 -0.54
N LEU A 60 -0.90 12.19 -1.30
CA LEU A 60 -0.32 12.74 -2.52
C LEU A 60 -0.28 11.66 -3.59
N TRP A 61 -0.77 11.97 -4.79
CA TRP A 61 -0.83 11.04 -5.93
C TRP A 61 -0.07 11.64 -7.10
N PHE A 62 0.99 10.95 -7.51
CA PHE A 62 1.87 11.40 -8.58
C PHE A 62 1.57 10.68 -9.89
N LYS A 63 1.90 11.32 -11.00
CA LYS A 63 1.72 10.72 -12.32
C LYS A 63 2.78 9.66 -12.64
N THR A 64 3.97 9.78 -12.03
CA THR A 64 5.12 8.91 -12.30
C THR A 64 5.80 8.47 -11.02
N LYS A 65 6.45 7.31 -11.07
CA LYS A 65 7.30 6.82 -9.99
C LYS A 65 8.42 7.82 -9.67
N HIS A 66 9.08 8.32 -10.71
CA HIS A 66 10.19 9.27 -10.56
C HIS A 66 9.79 10.51 -9.74
N SER A 67 8.66 11.12 -10.06
CA SER A 67 8.17 12.30 -9.33
C SER A 67 7.82 11.98 -7.87
N ALA A 68 7.20 10.83 -7.61
CA ALA A 68 6.85 10.40 -6.25
C ALA A 68 8.11 10.15 -5.41
N VAL A 69 9.08 9.43 -5.95
CA VAL A 69 10.35 9.11 -5.26
C VAL A 69 11.13 10.38 -4.98
N ALA A 70 11.31 11.24 -5.99
CA ALA A 70 12.02 12.50 -5.83
C ALA A 70 11.39 13.39 -4.75
N TYR A 71 10.07 13.46 -4.72
CA TYR A 71 9.35 14.22 -3.69
C TYR A 71 9.58 13.64 -2.28
N ALA A 72 9.46 12.32 -2.12
CA ALA A 72 9.69 11.66 -0.84
C ALA A 72 11.12 11.86 -0.32
N GLU A 73 12.12 11.73 -1.20
CA GLU A 73 13.52 11.94 -0.85
C GLU A 73 13.80 13.39 -0.43
N LEU A 74 13.24 14.37 -1.14
CA LEU A 74 13.36 15.78 -0.76
C LEU A 74 12.72 16.06 0.60
N GLU A 75 11.54 15.53 0.88
CA GLU A 75 10.88 15.66 2.18
C GLU A 75 11.73 15.09 3.32
N LEU A 76 12.34 13.92 3.12
CA LEU A 76 13.24 13.33 4.11
C LEU A 76 14.52 14.16 4.30
N MET A 77 15.09 14.72 3.23
CA MET A 77 16.24 15.62 3.30
C MET A 77 15.92 16.94 4.00
N ASP A 78 14.71 17.46 3.82
CA ASP A 78 14.23 18.70 4.45
C ASP A 78 13.79 18.52 5.91
N GLY A 79 13.93 17.30 6.46
CA GLY A 79 13.71 17.02 7.88
C GLY A 79 12.33 16.44 8.22
N THR A 80 11.55 16.01 7.24
CA THR A 80 10.34 15.23 7.50
C THR A 80 10.72 13.94 8.22
N GLU A 81 10.10 13.70 9.37
CA GLU A 81 10.36 12.50 10.15
C GLU A 81 9.90 11.24 9.38
N PRO A 82 10.75 10.20 9.27
CA PRO A 82 10.42 8.98 8.53
C PRO A 82 9.11 8.31 8.97
N VAL A 83 8.74 8.44 10.24
CA VAL A 83 7.48 7.88 10.79
C VAL A 83 6.22 8.53 10.17
N LYS A 84 6.36 9.71 9.57
CA LYS A 84 5.27 10.42 8.90
C LYS A 84 5.13 10.07 7.43
N LEU A 85 6.01 9.22 6.88
CA LEU A 85 6.03 8.86 5.47
C LEU A 85 5.50 7.45 5.26
N ASP A 86 4.39 7.33 4.53
CA ASP A 86 3.85 6.07 4.03
C ASP A 86 4.00 6.03 2.51
N VAL A 87 4.42 4.88 1.98
CA VAL A 87 4.92 4.73 0.61
C VAL A 87 4.12 3.69 -0.17
N GLY A 88 3.73 4.06 -1.38
CA GLY A 88 3.15 3.16 -2.37
C GLY A 88 1.67 2.87 -2.19
N MET A 89 1.14 2.00 -3.06
CA MET A 89 -0.30 1.74 -3.08
C MET A 89 -0.83 1.06 -1.82
N CYS A 90 0.02 0.35 -1.08
CA CYS A 90 -0.34 -0.32 0.16
C CYS A 90 0.10 0.45 1.42
N GLN A 91 0.65 1.66 1.24
CA GLN A 91 1.00 2.62 2.30
C GLN A 91 1.88 2.01 3.40
N ILE A 92 3.03 1.50 2.99
CA ILE A 92 4.04 0.95 3.90
C ILE A 92 4.80 2.09 4.57
N ASN A 93 4.81 2.12 5.90
CA ASN A 93 5.48 3.17 6.66
C ASN A 93 7.00 3.05 6.57
N TRP A 94 7.66 4.15 6.17
CA TRP A 94 9.11 4.17 5.94
C TRP A 94 9.94 3.98 7.21
N TYR A 95 9.50 4.50 8.34
CA TYR A 95 10.21 4.33 9.61
C TYR A 95 10.25 2.88 10.09
N TRP A 96 9.09 2.22 10.08
CA TRP A 96 8.97 0.87 10.64
C TRP A 96 9.46 -0.23 9.70
N HIS A 97 9.43 0.01 8.40
CA HIS A 97 9.66 -1.03 7.39
C HIS A 97 10.73 -0.68 6.35
N GLY A 98 11.19 0.57 6.30
CA GLY A 98 12.11 1.04 5.26
C GLY A 98 13.48 0.38 5.26
N ASN A 99 13.93 -0.14 6.40
CA ASN A 99 15.21 -0.85 6.50
C ASN A 99 15.25 -2.20 5.76
N GLU A 100 14.11 -2.74 5.37
CA GLU A 100 14.01 -3.92 4.51
C GLU A 100 14.31 -3.62 3.02
N PHE A 101 14.45 -2.34 2.67
CA PHE A 101 14.60 -1.86 1.29
C PHE A 101 15.85 -0.99 1.15
N ALA A 102 16.48 -1.06 -0.01
CA ALA A 102 17.65 -0.24 -0.32
C ALA A 102 17.31 1.27 -0.46
N SER A 103 16.07 1.58 -0.87
CA SER A 103 15.62 2.95 -1.10
C SER A 103 14.09 3.07 -1.08
N VAL A 104 13.59 4.30 -0.97
CA VAL A 104 12.16 4.61 -1.18
C VAL A 104 11.70 4.14 -2.55
N GLY A 105 12.57 4.26 -3.57
CA GLY A 105 12.27 3.80 -4.93
C GLY A 105 12.06 2.30 -5.03
N GLU A 106 12.81 1.51 -4.28
CA GLU A 106 12.58 0.06 -4.22
C GLU A 106 11.25 -0.27 -3.55
N LEU A 107 10.94 0.35 -2.42
CA LEU A 107 9.65 0.17 -1.75
C LEU A 107 8.47 0.67 -2.60
N MET A 108 8.65 1.71 -3.41
CA MET A 108 7.64 2.25 -4.31
C MET A 108 7.32 1.30 -5.49
N ASP A 109 8.20 0.38 -5.82
CA ASP A 109 7.95 -0.60 -6.87
C ASP A 109 6.65 -1.38 -6.58
N PRO A 110 5.71 -1.46 -7.54
CA PRO A 110 4.40 -2.06 -7.30
C PRO A 110 4.48 -3.49 -6.78
N ARG A 111 5.34 -4.33 -7.36
CA ARG A 111 5.50 -5.71 -6.92
C ARG A 111 6.08 -5.78 -5.51
N ALA A 112 7.15 -5.05 -5.25
CA ALA A 112 7.80 -5.02 -3.93
C ALA A 112 6.83 -4.52 -2.84
N ASN A 113 6.07 -3.49 -3.14
CA ASN A 113 5.09 -2.89 -2.23
C ASN A 113 3.95 -3.86 -1.87
N ILE A 114 3.34 -4.48 -2.90
CA ILE A 114 2.25 -5.46 -2.73
C ILE A 114 2.76 -6.71 -1.98
N GLN A 115 3.93 -7.23 -2.37
CA GLN A 115 4.49 -8.42 -1.75
C GLN A 115 4.83 -8.22 -0.28
N TYR A 116 5.40 -7.07 0.05
CA TYR A 116 5.66 -6.70 1.44
C TYR A 116 4.37 -6.61 2.26
N ALA A 117 3.35 -5.93 1.74
CA ALA A 117 2.04 -5.81 2.37
C ALA A 117 1.40 -7.20 2.60
N ALA A 118 1.46 -8.09 1.61
CA ALA A 118 0.94 -9.45 1.72
C ALA A 118 1.67 -10.25 2.81
N ASN A 119 3.00 -10.23 2.83
CA ASN A 119 3.79 -10.90 3.86
C ASN A 119 3.49 -10.34 5.25
N HIS A 120 3.36 -9.02 5.38
CA HIS A 120 3.00 -8.38 6.64
C HIS A 120 1.60 -8.80 7.11
N LEU A 121 0.61 -8.83 6.24
CA LEU A 121 -0.74 -9.35 6.54
C LEU A 121 -0.70 -10.81 6.99
N LYS A 122 0.09 -11.65 6.31
CA LYS A 122 0.29 -13.06 6.68
C LYS A 122 0.88 -13.20 8.09
N ASP A 123 1.88 -12.38 8.40
CA ASP A 123 2.50 -12.39 9.73
C ASP A 123 1.53 -11.93 10.81
N LEU A 124 0.76 -10.88 10.56
CA LEU A 124 -0.28 -10.41 11.48
C LEU A 124 -1.39 -11.44 11.69
N LYS A 125 -1.68 -12.25 10.67
CA LYS A 125 -2.72 -13.28 10.73
C LYS A 125 -2.35 -14.47 11.63
N LYS A 126 -1.10 -14.78 11.85
CA LYS A 126 -0.66 -16.02 12.54
C LYS A 126 -1.60 -16.46 13.65
N GLY A 127 -2.35 -17.55 13.43
CA GLY A 127 -3.33 -18.08 14.39
C GLY A 127 -4.57 -17.22 14.62
N LYS A 128 -4.78 -16.17 13.82
CA LYS A 128 -5.92 -15.25 13.88
C LYS A 128 -6.75 -15.28 12.57
N SER A 129 -7.76 -14.42 12.48
CA SER A 129 -8.55 -14.23 11.26
C SER A 129 -7.92 -13.20 10.31
N TRP A 130 -8.35 -13.19 9.06
CA TRP A 130 -8.00 -12.12 8.12
C TRP A 130 -8.55 -10.77 8.58
N GLU A 131 -9.75 -10.73 9.16
CA GLU A 131 -10.31 -9.51 9.74
C GLU A 131 -9.38 -8.91 10.81
N TYR A 132 -8.84 -9.77 11.68
CA TYR A 132 -7.84 -9.33 12.68
C TYR A 132 -6.58 -8.78 12.00
N ALA A 133 -6.04 -9.48 11.00
CA ALA A 133 -4.84 -9.05 10.28
C ALA A 133 -5.03 -7.70 9.59
N ILE A 134 -6.17 -7.51 8.91
CA ILE A 134 -6.52 -6.24 8.27
C ILE A 134 -6.58 -5.11 9.30
N GLY A 135 -7.24 -5.32 10.41
CA GLY A 135 -7.31 -4.33 11.48
C GLY A 135 -5.94 -3.98 12.07
N ALA A 136 -5.14 -4.99 12.36
CA ALA A 136 -3.79 -4.83 12.91
C ALA A 136 -2.80 -4.19 11.92
N TYR A 137 -3.03 -4.34 10.63
CA TYR A 137 -2.25 -3.68 9.59
C TYR A 137 -2.22 -2.15 9.77
N HIS A 138 -3.37 -1.58 10.08
CA HIS A 138 -3.51 -0.14 10.30
C HIS A 138 -3.29 0.29 11.76
N SER A 139 -3.74 -0.51 12.72
CA SER A 139 -3.75 -0.14 14.14
C SER A 139 -3.38 -1.33 15.04
N PRO A 140 -2.12 -1.75 15.06
CA PRO A 140 -1.70 -2.95 15.79
C PRO A 140 -1.88 -2.84 17.32
N SER A 141 -1.85 -1.64 17.87
CA SER A 141 -1.94 -1.38 19.32
C SER A 141 -3.31 -0.84 19.77
N ASN A 142 -4.27 -0.64 18.86
CA ASN A 142 -5.59 -0.09 19.21
C ASN A 142 -6.71 -0.92 18.58
N GLN A 143 -7.30 -1.81 19.39
CA GLN A 143 -8.33 -2.74 18.91
C GLN A 143 -9.60 -2.06 18.37
N VAL A 144 -10.01 -0.92 18.94
CA VAL A 144 -11.20 -0.20 18.49
C VAL A 144 -10.98 0.37 17.08
N ARG A 145 -9.83 1.02 16.87
CA ARG A 145 -9.45 1.51 15.54
C ARG A 145 -9.25 0.37 14.55
N ALA A 146 -8.62 -0.72 14.97
CA ALA A 146 -8.40 -1.90 14.16
C ALA A 146 -9.71 -2.50 13.63
N LYS A 147 -10.70 -2.69 14.50
CA LYS A 147 -12.02 -3.21 14.11
C LYS A 147 -12.77 -2.26 13.18
N LYS A 148 -12.73 -0.97 13.45
CA LYS A 148 -13.35 0.05 12.58
C LYS A 148 -12.71 0.05 11.18
N TYR A 149 -11.39 -0.02 11.12
CA TYR A 149 -10.66 -0.10 9.87
C TYR A 149 -10.97 -1.38 9.11
N ALA A 150 -10.92 -2.54 9.76
CA ALA A 150 -11.24 -3.83 9.13
C ALA A 150 -12.66 -3.84 8.54
N SER A 151 -13.64 -3.32 9.27
CA SER A 151 -15.01 -3.18 8.77
C SER A 151 -15.08 -2.29 7.53
N ALA A 152 -14.38 -1.17 7.51
CA ALA A 152 -14.34 -0.27 6.36
C ALA A 152 -13.69 -0.92 5.14
N VAL A 153 -12.61 -1.66 5.32
CA VAL A 153 -11.93 -2.40 4.23
C VAL A 153 -12.84 -3.51 3.70
N LEU A 154 -13.39 -4.34 4.58
CA LEU A 154 -14.21 -5.49 4.20
C LEU A 154 -15.57 -5.10 3.59
N SER A 155 -16.11 -3.92 3.91
CA SER A 155 -17.34 -3.41 3.30
C SER A 155 -17.17 -2.95 1.85
N SER A 156 -15.94 -2.91 1.35
CA SER A 156 -15.61 -2.50 -0.03
C SER A 156 -15.51 -3.68 -1.02
N PHE A 157 -15.80 -4.89 -0.57
CA PHE A 157 -15.87 -6.08 -1.43
C PHE A 157 -17.15 -6.10 -2.26
#